data_481a7b3f32ff013222d08bb7289230a3
#
_entry.id   481a7b3f32ff013222d08bb7289230a3
#
_cell.length_a   1.000
_cell.length_b   1.000
_cell.length_c   1.000
_cell.angle_alpha   90.00
_cell.angle_beta   90.00
_cell.angle_gamma   90.00
#
_symmetry.space_group_name_H-M   'P 1'
#
loop_
_entity.id
_entity.type
_entity.pdbx_description
1 polymer ?
#
loop_
_entity_poly.entity_id
_entity_poly.type
_entity_poly.pdbx_seq_one_letter_code
_entity_poly.pdbx_strand_id
1 'polypeptide(L)'
;MQIEVVKSKIHRVKVTGADLQYIGSITIDQDLMDASNIIEGEKVQIVNINNGERLETYAIPGPRKSGEITLNGPAARKVAKGDIIIIISYGIMDFEEAKNFKPTLIFPNENDNTLT
;
A
#
# COMPACT_ATOMS: atom_id res chain seq x y z
N MET A 1 -14.03 -21.62 11.03
CA MET A 1 -12.78 -20.98 11.44
C MET A 1 -12.46 -19.85 10.49
N GLN A 2 -12.21 -18.67 11.03
CA GLN A 2 -11.85 -17.53 10.20
C GLN A 2 -10.33 -17.36 10.13
N ILE A 3 -9.83 -16.98 8.98
CA ILE A 3 -8.42 -16.74 8.78
C ILE A 3 -8.20 -15.40 8.10
N GLU A 4 -7.00 -14.87 8.26
CA GLU A 4 -6.59 -13.65 7.60
C GLU A 4 -5.84 -14.01 6.32
N VAL A 5 -6.26 -13.42 5.20
CA VAL A 5 -5.67 -13.70 3.89
C VAL A 5 -5.38 -12.39 3.17
N VAL A 6 -4.51 -12.43 2.19
CA VAL A 6 -4.23 -11.26 1.36
C VAL A 6 -5.50 -10.90 0.59
N LYS A 7 -5.98 -9.66 0.79
CA LYS A 7 -7.12 -9.12 0.06
C LYS A 7 -6.65 -8.44 -1.23
N SER A 8 -5.60 -7.62 -1.11
CA SER A 8 -5.05 -6.92 -2.27
C SER A 8 -3.59 -6.53 -2.04
N LYS A 9 -2.92 -6.24 -3.15
CA LYS A 9 -1.50 -5.87 -3.11
C LYS A 9 -1.18 -4.90 -4.23
N ILE A 10 -0.48 -3.83 -3.88
CA ILE A 10 0.15 -2.94 -4.86
C ILE A 10 1.62 -3.33 -4.87
N HIS A 11 2.04 -3.98 -5.94
CA HIS A 11 3.37 -4.59 -6.00
C HIS A 11 4.39 -3.65 -6.62
N ARG A 12 5.35 -3.20 -5.80
CA ARG A 12 6.54 -2.45 -6.24
C ARG A 12 6.21 -1.05 -6.76
N VAL A 13 5.87 -0.15 -5.85
CA VAL A 13 5.74 1.27 -6.16
C VAL A 13 6.90 2.04 -5.54
N LYS A 14 7.23 3.17 -6.14
CA LYS A 14 8.32 4.03 -5.70
C LYS A 14 7.80 5.05 -4.68
N VAL A 15 8.48 5.17 -3.55
CA VAL A 15 8.18 6.21 -2.56
C VAL A 15 8.52 7.57 -3.17
N THR A 16 7.54 8.47 -3.21
CA THR A 16 7.72 9.82 -3.77
C THR A 16 7.99 10.86 -2.69
N GLY A 17 7.72 10.54 -1.43
CA GLY A 17 7.98 11.47 -0.34
C GLY A 17 7.87 10.81 1.02
N ALA A 18 8.41 11.51 2.02
CA ALA A 18 8.35 11.08 3.42
C ALA A 18 8.18 12.34 4.27
N ASP A 19 7.07 12.44 5.00
CA ASP A 19 6.70 13.63 5.76
C ASP A 19 6.52 13.29 7.23
N LEU A 20 7.55 13.55 8.03
CA LEU A 20 7.56 13.28 9.47
C LEU A 20 6.54 14.11 10.24
N GLN A 21 6.15 15.26 9.71
CA GLN A 21 5.30 16.21 10.42
C GLN A 21 3.81 16.03 10.15
N TYR A 22 3.46 15.15 9.21
CA TYR A 22 2.07 14.89 8.90
C TYR A 22 1.50 13.78 9.78
N ILE A 23 0.17 13.64 9.81
CA ILE A 23 -0.52 12.60 10.58
C ILE A 23 -0.12 11.22 10.03
N GLY A 24 0.24 10.29 10.93
CA GLY A 24 0.71 8.96 10.53
C GLY A 24 -0.26 8.28 9.57
N SER A 25 0.25 7.86 8.40
CA SER A 25 -0.54 7.25 7.32
C SER A 25 0.37 7.01 6.13
N ILE A 26 -0.21 6.41 5.08
CA ILE A 26 0.45 6.40 3.77
C ILE A 26 -0.50 7.04 2.76
N THR A 27 -0.01 8.08 2.09
CA THR A 27 -0.77 8.72 1.00
C THR A 27 -0.52 7.94 -0.28
N ILE A 28 -1.60 7.49 -0.91
CA ILE A 28 -1.55 6.67 -2.12
C ILE A 28 -2.39 7.35 -3.19
N ASP A 29 -1.86 7.50 -4.40
CA ASP A 29 -2.62 7.96 -5.55
C ASP A 29 -3.98 7.25 -5.58
N GLN A 30 -5.08 8.03 -5.64
CA GLN A 30 -6.44 7.48 -5.59
C GLN A 30 -6.69 6.46 -6.70
N ASP A 31 -6.08 6.63 -7.88
CA ASP A 31 -6.24 5.66 -8.97
C ASP A 31 -5.66 4.29 -8.58
N LEU A 32 -4.55 4.28 -7.86
CA LEU A 32 -3.96 3.04 -7.37
C LEU A 32 -4.83 2.40 -6.29
N MET A 33 -5.42 3.23 -5.43
CA MET A 33 -6.33 2.73 -4.40
C MET A 33 -7.57 2.08 -5.03
N ASP A 34 -8.16 2.74 -6.02
CA ASP A 34 -9.33 2.20 -6.70
C ASP A 34 -9.00 0.89 -7.39
N ALA A 35 -7.89 0.84 -8.11
CA ALA A 35 -7.49 -0.36 -8.86
C ALA A 35 -7.19 -1.54 -7.93
N SER A 36 -6.72 -1.28 -6.72
CA SER A 36 -6.34 -2.33 -5.76
C SER A 36 -7.44 -2.65 -4.76
N ASN A 37 -8.60 -1.97 -4.83
CA ASN A 37 -9.68 -2.14 -3.86
C ASN A 37 -9.28 -1.77 -2.43
N ILE A 38 -8.41 -0.78 -2.28
CA ILE A 38 -8.05 -0.24 -0.96
C ILE A 38 -8.78 1.07 -0.77
N ILE A 39 -9.45 1.24 0.37
CA ILE A 39 -10.21 2.46 0.66
C ILE A 39 -9.53 3.29 1.73
N GLU A 40 -9.92 4.54 1.83
CA GLU A 40 -9.42 5.47 2.85
C GLU A 40 -9.67 4.91 4.25
N GLY A 41 -8.62 4.96 5.09
CA GLY A 41 -8.69 4.46 6.45
C GLY A 41 -8.40 2.97 6.59
N GLU A 42 -8.25 2.26 5.49
CA GLU A 42 -7.97 0.83 5.54
C GLU A 42 -6.54 0.59 6.02
N LYS A 43 -6.39 -0.34 6.97
CA LYS A 43 -5.07 -0.75 7.45
C LYS A 43 -4.32 -1.48 6.36
N VAL A 44 -3.06 -1.12 6.17
CA VAL A 44 -2.18 -1.77 5.20
C VAL A 44 -0.84 -2.08 5.85
N GLN A 45 -0.18 -3.10 5.32
CA GLN A 45 1.18 -3.45 5.68
C GLN A 45 2.11 -3.00 4.55
N ILE A 46 3.21 -2.35 4.93
CA ILE A 46 4.19 -1.83 3.99
C ILE A 46 5.46 -2.64 4.13
N VAL A 47 5.97 -3.14 3.02
CA VAL A 47 7.25 -3.86 3.00
C VAL A 47 8.20 -3.07 2.11
N ASN A 48 9.34 -2.67 2.66
CA ASN A 48 10.35 -1.90 1.93
C ASN A 48 11.41 -2.86 1.38
N ILE A 49 11.52 -2.95 0.06
CA ILE A 49 12.46 -3.85 -0.59
C ILE A 49 13.91 -3.42 -0.35
N ASN A 50 14.14 -2.12 -0.23
CA ASN A 50 15.50 -1.58 -0.14
C ASN A 50 16.17 -1.81 1.22
N ASN A 51 15.39 -1.79 2.32
CA ASN A 51 15.96 -1.94 3.67
C ASN A 51 15.36 -3.09 4.47
N GLY A 52 14.37 -3.80 3.91
CA GLY A 52 13.75 -4.92 4.59
C GLY A 52 12.79 -4.55 5.69
N GLU A 53 12.51 -3.27 5.91
CA GLU A 53 11.58 -2.84 6.94
C GLU A 53 10.15 -3.25 6.59
N ARG A 54 9.40 -3.59 7.63
CA ARG A 54 7.99 -3.98 7.52
C ARG A 54 7.23 -3.20 8.60
N LEU A 55 6.18 -2.51 8.19
CA LEU A 55 5.42 -1.69 9.12
C LEU A 55 3.94 -1.70 8.76
N GLU A 56 3.11 -1.27 9.69
CA GLU A 56 1.67 -1.16 9.48
C GLU A 56 1.26 0.30 9.65
N THR A 57 0.33 0.73 8.79
CA THR A 57 -0.26 2.05 8.84
C THR A 57 -1.64 1.98 8.17
N TYR A 58 -2.24 3.10 7.82
CA TYR A 58 -3.50 3.11 7.09
C TYR A 58 -3.40 4.05 5.90
N ALA A 59 -4.25 3.79 4.90
CA ALA A 59 -4.20 4.50 3.62
C ALA A 59 -5.03 5.78 3.65
N ILE A 60 -4.51 6.83 3.02
CA ILE A 60 -5.28 8.03 2.70
C ILE A 60 -5.06 8.36 1.21
N PRO A 61 -6.07 8.95 0.54
CA PRO A 61 -5.94 9.20 -0.89
C PRO A 61 -5.07 10.41 -1.19
N GLY A 62 -4.25 10.29 -2.22
CA GLY A 62 -3.55 11.40 -2.85
C GLY A 62 -4.19 11.74 -4.19
N PRO A 63 -3.72 12.80 -4.85
CA PRO A 63 -4.32 13.22 -6.12
C PRO A 63 -4.24 12.12 -7.18
N ARG A 64 -5.31 12.01 -7.97
CA ARG A 64 -5.37 11.05 -9.07
C ARG A 64 -4.28 11.34 -10.09
N LYS A 65 -3.71 10.30 -10.65
CA LYS A 65 -2.68 10.37 -11.71
C LYS A 65 -1.40 11.08 -11.26
N SER A 66 -1.23 11.25 -9.95
CA SER A 66 -0.01 11.90 -9.42
C SER A 66 1.14 10.92 -9.24
N GLY A 67 0.82 9.64 -9.10
CA GLY A 67 1.80 8.64 -8.74
C GLY A 67 2.28 8.79 -7.31
N GLU A 68 1.57 9.53 -6.48
CA GLU A 68 2.03 9.84 -5.12
C GLU A 68 2.01 8.62 -4.22
N ILE A 69 3.15 8.37 -3.56
CA ILE A 69 3.31 7.39 -2.49
C ILE A 69 4.14 8.07 -1.42
N THR A 70 3.49 8.58 -0.39
CA THR A 70 4.15 9.35 0.68
C THR A 70 3.90 8.69 2.03
N LEU A 71 4.98 8.37 2.74
CA LEU A 71 4.89 7.84 4.10
C LEU A 71 4.87 9.01 5.08
N ASN A 72 3.87 9.04 5.94
CA ASN A 72 3.59 10.17 6.83
C ASN A 72 3.81 9.80 8.29
N GLY A 73 4.26 10.77 9.09
CA GLY A 73 4.47 10.59 10.51
C GLY A 73 5.64 9.63 10.79
N PRO A 74 5.56 8.82 11.85
CA PRO A 74 6.65 7.92 12.21
C PRO A 74 7.05 6.94 11.11
N ALA A 75 6.11 6.57 10.23
CA ALA A 75 6.41 5.67 9.10
C ALA A 75 7.44 6.27 8.16
N ALA A 76 7.53 7.61 8.09
CA ALA A 76 8.52 8.29 7.25
C ALA A 76 9.96 7.95 7.64
N ARG A 77 10.18 7.49 8.88
CA ARG A 77 11.51 7.07 9.36
C ARG A 77 11.97 5.75 8.75
N LYS A 78 11.02 4.97 8.21
CA LYS A 78 11.29 3.63 7.71
C LYS A 78 11.53 3.58 6.20
N VAL A 79 11.46 4.73 5.53
CA VAL A 79 11.62 4.80 4.08
C VAL A 79 12.47 6.01 3.71
N ALA A 80 12.99 5.97 2.49
CA ALA A 80 13.62 7.12 1.86
C ALA A 80 12.96 7.31 0.49
N LYS A 81 12.86 8.56 0.05
CA LYS A 81 12.33 8.85 -1.27
C LYS A 81 13.12 8.05 -2.32
N GLY A 82 12.39 7.38 -3.20
CA GLY A 82 12.99 6.52 -4.22
C GLY A 82 13.00 5.04 -3.84
N ASP A 83 12.74 4.70 -2.58
CA ASP A 83 12.65 3.29 -2.18
C ASP A 83 11.48 2.61 -2.90
N ILE A 84 11.63 1.32 -3.16
CA ILE A 84 10.56 0.50 -3.74
C ILE A 84 9.88 -0.25 -2.61
N ILE A 85 8.55 -0.12 -2.54
CA ILE A 85 7.77 -0.76 -1.49
C ILE A 85 6.64 -1.60 -2.09
N ILE A 86 6.12 -2.50 -1.26
CA ILE A 86 4.94 -3.31 -1.57
C ILE A 86 3.90 -2.96 -0.52
N ILE A 87 2.68 -2.66 -0.95
CA ILE A 87 1.56 -2.32 -0.07
C ILE A 87 0.59 -3.49 -0.08
N ILE A 88 0.31 -4.04 1.11
CA ILE A 88 -0.51 -5.26 1.22
C ILE A 88 -1.69 -4.97 2.14
N SER A 89 -2.90 -5.33 1.71
CA SER A 89 -4.05 -5.32 2.61
C SER A 89 -4.56 -6.74 2.81
N TYR A 90 -5.16 -6.97 3.97
CA TYR A 90 -5.62 -8.29 4.38
C TYR A 90 -7.12 -8.24 4.68
N GLY A 91 -7.78 -9.35 4.48
CA GLY A 91 -9.18 -9.51 4.85
C GLY A 91 -9.34 -10.75 5.70
N ILE A 92 -10.37 -10.74 6.55
CA ILE A 92 -10.70 -11.87 7.40
C ILE A 92 -11.92 -12.54 6.80
N MET A 93 -11.82 -13.85 6.59
CA MET A 93 -12.93 -14.60 6.02
C MET A 93 -12.90 -16.03 6.49
N ASP A 94 -14.03 -16.73 6.32
CA ASP A 94 -14.12 -18.13 6.65
C ASP A 94 -13.14 -18.96 5.82
N PHE A 95 -12.56 -19.99 6.44
CA PHE A 95 -11.53 -20.81 5.82
C PHE A 95 -11.97 -21.39 4.47
N GLU A 96 -13.20 -21.89 4.39
CA GLU A 96 -13.68 -22.49 3.14
C GLU A 96 -13.86 -21.43 2.05
N GLU A 97 -14.34 -20.24 2.42
CA GLU A 97 -14.46 -19.12 1.49
C GLU A 97 -13.07 -18.68 0.99
N ALA A 98 -12.09 -18.67 1.88
CA ALA A 98 -10.74 -18.23 1.56
C ALA A 98 -10.06 -19.09 0.50
N LYS A 99 -10.42 -20.38 0.42
CA LYS A 99 -9.84 -21.29 -0.56
C LYS A 99 -10.11 -20.85 -2.00
N ASN A 100 -11.22 -20.15 -2.22
CA ASN A 100 -11.63 -19.73 -3.55
C ASN A 100 -11.52 -18.22 -3.77
N PHE A 101 -11.07 -17.49 -2.75
CA PHE A 101 -10.93 -16.04 -2.85
C PHE A 101 -9.70 -15.68 -3.71
N LYS A 102 -9.89 -14.73 -4.63
CA LYS A 102 -8.78 -14.24 -5.47
C LYS A 102 -8.45 -12.82 -5.08
N PRO A 103 -7.24 -12.56 -4.55
CA PRO A 103 -6.85 -11.20 -4.20
C PRO A 103 -6.69 -10.33 -5.44
N THR A 104 -6.86 -9.03 -5.26
CA THR A 104 -6.62 -8.05 -6.30
C THR A 104 -5.15 -7.64 -6.25
N LEU A 105 -4.40 -7.95 -7.29
CA LEU A 105 -2.98 -7.63 -7.38
C LEU A 105 -2.77 -6.67 -8.54
N ILE A 106 -2.11 -5.53 -8.26
CA ILE A 106 -1.77 -4.59 -9.33
C ILE A 106 -0.25 -4.38 -9.37
N PHE A 107 0.25 -4.11 -10.56
CA PHE A 107 1.68 -3.97 -10.85
C PHE A 107 1.92 -2.65 -11.59
N PRO A 108 1.97 -1.52 -10.87
CA PRO A 108 2.20 -0.22 -11.51
C PRO A 108 3.58 -0.12 -12.14
N ASN A 109 3.75 0.86 -13.01
CA ASN A 109 5.06 1.17 -13.57
C ASN A 109 5.98 1.68 -12.46
N GLU A 110 7.16 1.09 -12.29
CA GLU A 110 8.07 1.43 -11.19
C GLU A 110 8.66 2.84 -11.31
N ASN A 111 8.69 3.42 -12.49
CA ASN A 111 9.31 4.74 -12.68
C ASN A 111 8.41 5.88 -12.20
N ASP A 112 7.12 5.79 -12.47
CA ASP A 112 6.18 6.87 -12.18
C ASP A 112 4.93 6.44 -11.41
N ASN A 113 4.86 5.18 -11.02
CA ASN A 113 3.72 4.60 -10.27
C ASN A 113 2.39 4.66 -11.02
N THR A 114 2.42 4.77 -12.34
CA THR A 114 1.17 4.80 -13.13
C THR A 114 0.71 3.39 -13.45
N LEU A 115 -0.60 3.29 -13.66
CA LEU A 115 -1.20 2.05 -14.17
C LEU A 115 -0.98 1.98 -15.68
N THR A 116 -0.78 0.78 -16.17
CA THR A 116 -0.63 0.54 -17.62
C THR A 116 -1.93 0.01 -18.23
#